data_475ee6b8d7c2b956e7e0532f3c4df1ef
#
_entry.id   475ee6b8d7c2b956e7e0532f3c4df1ef
#
_cell.length_a   1.000
_cell.length_b   1.000
_cell.length_c   1.000
_cell.angle_alpha   90.00
_cell.angle_beta   90.00
_cell.angle_gamma   90.00
#
_symmetry.space_group_name_H-M   'P 1'
#
loop_
_entity.id
_entity.type
_entity.pdbx_description
1 polymer ?
#
loop_
_entity_poly.entity_id
_entity_poly.type
_entity_poly.pdbx_seq_one_letter_code
_entity_poly.pdbx_strand_id
1 'polypeptide(L)'
;RRHDTVNLTHFELPGVTEIGMMQGVYQDLRGSIHNLATQIKRDEYRKQQAILSDNLGILHKTAAQLHTRISLREESVDLAKAQVERNRELHSQGLIADAEFDRVKGEWVAKKMELEDLRAQNLQDQLSINHCLESIALKGHEHKKLLDAGFLAMREALEKNKEQLQKWEDTYLLKSPTAGRVQLTHAWEAQQKVTPQQAAITILPEKQRSCVVKISCAAKDAAKVSAGQRVLLEVQGFPAFTHGYLEGRVQHVSEVPTGGRYAVEALLVQGFITTLGKEVHFNRYAEGHGKVITSNQPFIARLLKNTGFLE
;
A
#
# COMPACT_ATOMS: atom_id res chain seq x y z
N ARG A 1 11.04 -10.84 0.31
CA ARG A 1 11.69 -9.88 -0.64
C ARG A 1 12.84 -10.49 -1.47
N ARG A 2 13.56 -11.51 -1.00
CA ARG A 2 14.60 -12.22 -1.80
C ARG A 2 14.03 -13.29 -2.76
N HIS A 3 12.85 -13.83 -2.47
CA HIS A 3 12.21 -14.84 -3.33
C HIS A 3 11.57 -14.25 -4.60
N ASP A 4 11.15 -12.98 -4.56
CA ASP A 4 10.44 -12.36 -5.69
C ASP A 4 11.36 -11.96 -6.86
N THR A 5 12.64 -11.68 -6.59
CA THR A 5 13.59 -11.27 -7.63
C THR A 5 14.06 -12.43 -8.53
N VAL A 6 14.06 -13.65 -8.02
CA VAL A 6 14.50 -14.84 -8.80
C VAL A 6 13.50 -15.19 -9.89
N ASN A 7 12.21 -14.99 -9.64
CA ASN A 7 11.15 -15.26 -10.63
C ASN A 7 11.11 -14.25 -11.79
N LEU A 8 11.53 -13.00 -11.57
CA LEU A 8 11.53 -11.96 -12.61
C LEU A 8 12.59 -12.19 -13.71
N THR A 9 13.69 -12.88 -13.40
CA THR A 9 14.74 -13.16 -14.39
C THR A 9 14.35 -14.14 -15.47
N HIS A 10 13.30 -14.94 -15.24
CA HIS A 10 12.74 -15.93 -16.18
C HIS A 10 11.34 -15.56 -16.67
N PHE A 11 10.80 -14.42 -16.20
CA PHE A 11 9.47 -13.96 -16.58
C PHE A 11 9.56 -13.11 -17.85
N GLU A 12 9.05 -13.65 -18.95
CA GLU A 12 8.91 -12.93 -20.21
C GLU A 12 7.42 -12.84 -20.58
N LEU A 13 6.95 -11.63 -20.81
CA LEU A 13 5.63 -11.43 -21.38
C LEU A 13 5.63 -11.87 -22.85
N PRO A 14 4.60 -12.59 -23.32
CA PRO A 14 4.50 -13.01 -24.70
C PRO A 14 4.50 -11.81 -25.65
N GLY A 15 5.14 -11.97 -26.80
CA GLY A 15 5.13 -10.96 -27.87
C GLY A 15 3.75 -10.96 -28.55
N VAL A 16 2.81 -10.17 -28.05
CA VAL A 16 1.50 -9.99 -28.70
C VAL A 16 1.55 -8.75 -29.57
N THR A 17 1.17 -8.88 -30.83
CA THR A 17 1.32 -7.83 -31.86
C THR A 17 -0.01 -7.14 -32.22
N GLU A 18 -1.16 -7.68 -31.81
CA GLU A 18 -2.48 -7.18 -32.21
C GLU A 18 -3.43 -7.03 -31.01
N ILE A 19 -3.12 -6.07 -30.13
CA ILE A 19 -3.96 -5.77 -28.96
C ILE A 19 -4.71 -4.42 -29.17
N GLY A 20 -4.72 -3.90 -30.38
CA GLY A 20 -5.40 -2.64 -30.69
C GLY A 20 -4.93 -1.49 -29.82
N MET A 21 -5.87 -0.77 -29.18
CA MET A 21 -5.55 0.43 -28.36
C MET A 21 -4.68 0.12 -27.13
N MET A 22 -4.53 -1.13 -26.71
CA MET A 22 -3.70 -1.54 -25.59
C MET A 22 -2.23 -1.78 -25.97
N GLN A 23 -1.90 -1.77 -27.27
CA GLN A 23 -0.58 -2.11 -27.78
C GLN A 23 0.55 -1.28 -27.13
N GLY A 24 0.37 0.04 -27.03
CA GLY A 24 1.38 0.95 -26.47
C GLY A 24 1.69 0.64 -25.01
N VAL A 25 0.66 0.61 -24.16
CA VAL A 25 0.83 0.37 -22.72
C VAL A 25 1.36 -1.04 -22.42
N TYR A 26 1.01 -2.02 -23.23
CA TYR A 26 1.55 -3.38 -23.12
C TYR A 26 3.04 -3.44 -23.47
N GLN A 27 3.48 -2.75 -24.53
CA GLN A 27 4.88 -2.65 -24.89
C GLN A 27 5.71 -1.92 -23.83
N ASP A 28 5.16 -0.86 -23.22
CA ASP A 28 5.79 -0.16 -22.11
C ASP A 28 6.01 -1.08 -20.89
N LEU A 29 4.99 -1.87 -20.54
CA LEU A 29 5.10 -2.86 -19.46
C LEU A 29 6.15 -3.92 -19.79
N ARG A 30 6.11 -4.48 -20.99
CA ARG A 30 7.08 -5.46 -21.44
C ARG A 30 8.51 -4.92 -21.42
N GLY A 31 8.69 -3.68 -21.88
CA GLY A 31 9.99 -2.99 -21.87
C GLY A 31 10.51 -2.77 -20.45
N SER A 32 9.64 -2.33 -19.53
CA SER A 32 10.03 -2.11 -18.13
C SER A 32 10.44 -3.40 -17.41
N ILE A 33 9.71 -4.49 -17.64
CA ILE A 33 10.06 -5.83 -17.11
C ILE A 33 11.39 -6.31 -17.69
N HIS A 34 11.58 -6.21 -19.01
CA HIS A 34 12.81 -6.64 -19.67
C HIS A 34 14.02 -5.85 -19.17
N ASN A 35 13.90 -4.53 -19.03
CA ASN A 35 14.96 -3.68 -18.50
C ASN A 35 15.32 -4.06 -17.06
N LEU A 36 14.33 -4.25 -16.18
CA LEU A 36 14.57 -4.68 -14.82
C LEU A 36 15.22 -6.07 -14.75
N ALA A 37 14.71 -7.03 -15.52
CA ALA A 37 15.30 -8.37 -15.60
C ALA A 37 16.75 -8.34 -16.09
N THR A 38 17.06 -7.48 -17.07
CA THR A 38 18.42 -7.30 -17.59
C THR A 38 19.36 -6.69 -16.56
N GLN A 39 18.89 -5.70 -15.79
CA GLN A 39 19.65 -5.11 -14.68
C GLN A 39 19.98 -6.13 -13.60
N ILE A 40 19.02 -6.99 -13.24
CA ILE A 40 19.22 -8.08 -12.26
C ILE A 40 20.18 -9.14 -12.81
N LYS A 41 20.08 -9.52 -14.10
CA LYS A 41 20.94 -10.54 -14.74
C LYS A 41 22.38 -10.10 -14.93
N ARG A 42 22.65 -8.83 -15.24
CA ARG A 42 24.00 -8.33 -15.58
C ARG A 42 25.00 -8.49 -14.45
N ASP A 43 24.56 -8.67 -13.22
CA ASP A 43 25.37 -9.00 -12.03
C ASP A 43 26.67 -8.20 -11.85
N GLU A 44 26.74 -7.04 -12.55
CA GLU A 44 27.89 -6.13 -12.58
C GLU A 44 28.23 -5.65 -11.16
N TYR A 45 27.19 -5.40 -10.40
CA TYR A 45 27.33 -5.00 -9.00
C TYR A 45 28.03 -6.08 -8.16
N ARG A 46 27.64 -7.34 -8.31
CA ARG A 46 28.25 -8.45 -7.55
C ARG A 46 29.72 -8.63 -7.91
N LYS A 47 30.06 -8.48 -9.20
CA LYS A 47 31.45 -8.54 -9.62
C LYS A 47 32.28 -7.42 -9.03
N GLN A 48 31.76 -6.17 -9.07
CA GLN A 48 32.44 -5.03 -8.47
C GLN A 48 32.53 -5.17 -6.95
N GLN A 49 31.50 -5.64 -6.30
CA GLN A 49 31.48 -5.91 -4.85
C GLN A 49 32.52 -6.97 -4.48
N ALA A 50 32.64 -8.06 -5.25
CA ALA A 50 33.64 -9.09 -5.02
C ALA A 50 35.06 -8.52 -5.10
N ILE A 51 35.37 -7.75 -6.16
CA ILE A 51 36.69 -7.09 -6.33
C ILE A 51 37.00 -6.17 -5.14
N LEU A 52 36.05 -5.34 -4.74
CA LEU A 52 36.24 -4.42 -3.60
C LEU A 52 36.42 -5.18 -2.29
N SER A 53 35.70 -6.27 -2.10
CA SER A 53 35.83 -7.14 -0.93
C SER A 53 37.17 -7.84 -0.86
N ASP A 54 37.70 -8.32 -2.02
CA ASP A 54 39.04 -8.92 -2.11
C ASP A 54 40.12 -7.89 -1.80
N ASN A 55 40.00 -6.67 -2.37
CA ASN A 55 40.90 -5.56 -2.08
C ASN A 55 40.89 -5.20 -0.58
N LEU A 56 39.73 -5.14 0.02
CA LEU A 56 39.60 -4.90 1.45
C LEU A 56 40.30 -6.00 2.28
N GLY A 57 40.13 -7.25 1.86
CA GLY A 57 40.81 -8.39 2.48
C GLY A 57 42.36 -8.29 2.41
N ILE A 58 42.89 -7.81 1.28
CA ILE A 58 44.32 -7.56 1.11
C ILE A 58 44.76 -6.43 2.06
N LEU A 59 44.04 -5.29 2.05
CA LEU A 59 44.37 -4.14 2.92
C LEU A 59 44.36 -4.55 4.41
N HIS A 60 43.43 -5.36 4.85
CA HIS A 60 43.43 -5.84 6.23
C HIS A 60 44.60 -6.72 6.56
N LYS A 61 45.07 -7.57 5.63
CA LYS A 61 46.27 -8.41 5.81
C LYS A 61 47.53 -7.57 5.90
N THR A 62 47.68 -6.57 5.01
CA THR A 62 48.86 -5.65 5.05
C THR A 62 48.86 -4.85 6.35
N ALA A 63 47.72 -4.30 6.80
CA ALA A 63 47.62 -3.58 8.05
C ALA A 63 47.95 -4.44 9.28
N ALA A 64 47.54 -5.72 9.28
CA ALA A 64 47.90 -6.66 10.36
C ALA A 64 49.41 -6.95 10.39
N GLN A 65 50.05 -7.12 9.24
CA GLN A 65 51.48 -7.29 9.15
C GLN A 65 52.24 -6.04 9.61
N LEU A 66 51.76 -4.85 9.22
CA LEU A 66 52.35 -3.59 9.63
C LEU A 66 52.20 -3.38 11.15
N HIS A 67 51.07 -3.75 11.74
CA HIS A 67 50.88 -3.71 13.18
C HIS A 67 51.89 -4.59 13.93
N THR A 68 52.19 -5.81 13.44
CA THR A 68 53.20 -6.68 14.02
C THR A 68 54.61 -6.03 13.90
N ARG A 69 54.91 -5.40 12.77
CA ARG A 69 56.22 -4.68 12.57
C ARG A 69 56.34 -3.50 13.53
N ILE A 70 55.27 -2.73 13.76
CA ILE A 70 55.22 -1.64 14.73
C ILE A 70 55.55 -2.17 16.13
N SER A 71 54.87 -3.23 16.57
CA SER A 71 55.09 -3.85 17.88
C SER A 71 56.55 -4.28 18.11
N LEU A 72 57.16 -4.96 17.12
CA LEU A 72 58.60 -5.33 17.17
C LEU A 72 59.51 -4.13 17.19
N ARG A 73 59.15 -3.04 16.47
CA ARG A 73 59.94 -1.81 16.46
C ARG A 73 59.82 -1.05 17.79
N GLU A 74 58.66 -1.04 18.40
CA GLU A 74 58.44 -0.46 19.74
C GLU A 74 59.35 -1.13 20.78
N GLU A 75 59.39 -2.47 20.77
CA GLU A 75 60.30 -3.23 21.66
C GLU A 75 61.79 -2.85 21.40
N SER A 76 62.19 -2.73 20.13
CA SER A 76 63.54 -2.31 19.75
C SER A 76 63.89 -0.88 20.20
N VAL A 77 62.94 0.04 20.15
CA VAL A 77 63.09 1.42 20.63
C VAL A 77 63.23 1.45 22.16
N ASP A 78 62.44 0.64 22.88
CA ASP A 78 62.51 0.55 24.35
C ASP A 78 63.85 -0.07 24.82
N LEU A 79 64.37 -1.08 24.14
CA LEU A 79 65.69 -1.62 24.42
C LEU A 79 66.80 -0.61 24.19
N ALA A 80 66.73 0.13 23.07
CA ALA A 80 67.70 1.20 22.77
C ALA A 80 67.64 2.35 23.78
N LYS A 81 66.42 2.72 24.22
CA LYS A 81 66.22 3.72 25.29
C LYS A 81 66.88 3.28 26.61
N ALA A 82 66.65 2.02 27.01
CA ALA A 82 67.29 1.47 28.20
C ALA A 82 68.81 1.47 28.11
N GLN A 83 69.37 1.29 26.88
CA GLN A 83 70.84 1.40 26.65
C GLN A 83 71.34 2.83 26.77
N VAL A 84 70.61 3.80 26.25
CA VAL A 84 70.91 5.22 26.41
C VAL A 84 70.93 5.62 27.90
N GLU A 85 69.94 5.18 28.68
CA GLU A 85 69.89 5.49 30.11
C GLU A 85 71.08 4.89 30.88
N ARG A 86 71.45 3.64 30.59
CA ARG A 86 72.66 3.02 31.20
C ARG A 86 73.91 3.77 30.82
N ASN A 87 74.09 4.14 29.54
CA ASN A 87 75.25 4.90 29.06
C ASN A 87 75.26 6.35 29.61
N ARG A 88 74.12 6.96 29.86
CA ARG A 88 74.03 8.27 30.52
C ARG A 88 74.61 8.24 31.94
N GLU A 89 74.33 7.18 32.68
CA GLU A 89 74.88 7.00 34.01
C GLU A 89 76.41 6.79 33.98
N LEU A 90 76.93 5.93 33.09
CA LEU A 90 78.37 5.74 32.89
C LEU A 90 79.06 7.04 32.42
N HIS A 91 78.45 7.81 31.54
CA HIS A 91 78.97 9.09 31.08
C HIS A 91 79.03 10.13 32.24
N SER A 92 78.00 10.19 33.09
CA SER A 92 78.03 11.07 34.25
C SER A 92 79.14 10.76 35.27
N GLN A 93 79.58 9.50 35.27
CA GLN A 93 80.67 8.99 36.09
C GLN A 93 82.07 9.16 35.41
N GLY A 94 82.08 9.73 34.17
CA GLY A 94 83.32 9.89 33.37
C GLY A 94 83.93 8.61 32.80
N LEU A 95 83.17 7.52 32.78
CA LEU A 95 83.62 6.21 32.33
C LEU A 95 83.57 5.95 30.82
N ILE A 96 82.80 6.78 30.07
CA ILE A 96 82.72 6.75 28.61
C ILE A 96 82.95 8.15 28.02
N ALA A 97 83.42 8.21 26.76
CA ALA A 97 83.65 9.44 26.04
C ALA A 97 82.34 10.05 25.50
N ASP A 98 82.28 11.38 25.36
CA ASP A 98 81.14 12.12 24.77
C ASP A 98 80.72 11.54 23.41
N ALA A 99 81.68 11.25 22.54
CA ALA A 99 81.43 10.69 21.21
C ALA A 99 80.70 9.31 21.24
N GLU A 100 81.03 8.48 22.24
CA GLU A 100 80.38 7.17 22.39
C GLU A 100 78.95 7.32 22.94
N PHE A 101 78.71 8.23 23.87
CA PHE A 101 77.36 8.56 24.35
C PHE A 101 76.51 9.14 23.22
N ASP A 102 77.02 10.06 22.43
CA ASP A 102 76.33 10.66 21.27
C ASP A 102 75.98 9.60 20.21
N ARG A 103 76.90 8.65 19.94
CA ARG A 103 76.63 7.56 19.04
C ARG A 103 75.42 6.70 19.45
N VAL A 104 75.38 6.26 20.72
CA VAL A 104 74.26 5.45 21.24
C VAL A 104 72.95 6.22 21.27
N LYS A 105 72.98 7.54 21.62
CA LYS A 105 71.83 8.39 21.54
C LYS A 105 71.34 8.58 20.10
N GLY A 106 72.24 8.72 19.14
CA GLY A 106 71.91 8.81 17.72
C GLY A 106 71.22 7.55 17.19
N GLU A 107 71.72 6.36 17.60
CA GLU A 107 71.09 5.09 17.27
C GLU A 107 69.66 4.96 17.81
N TRP A 108 69.41 5.41 19.05
CA TRP A 108 68.03 5.42 19.61
C TRP A 108 67.11 6.38 18.87
N VAL A 109 67.58 7.59 18.52
CA VAL A 109 66.84 8.58 17.77
C VAL A 109 66.49 8.04 16.37
N ALA A 110 67.43 7.41 15.68
CA ALA A 110 67.19 6.77 14.38
C ALA A 110 66.09 5.70 14.45
N LYS A 111 66.15 4.79 15.45
CA LYS A 111 65.11 3.78 15.68
C LYS A 111 63.74 4.36 15.97
N LYS A 112 63.72 5.48 16.72
CA LYS A 112 62.47 6.19 17.02
C LYS A 112 61.87 6.83 15.75
N MET A 113 62.68 7.40 14.87
CA MET A 113 62.21 7.96 13.61
C MET A 113 61.63 6.86 12.71
N GLU A 114 62.28 5.69 12.61
CA GLU A 114 61.74 4.55 11.86
C GLU A 114 60.38 4.04 12.43
N LEU A 115 60.21 4.11 13.75
CA LEU A 115 58.89 3.78 14.38
C LEU A 115 57.82 4.79 14.00
N GLU A 116 58.10 6.06 13.97
CA GLU A 116 57.13 7.11 13.58
C GLU A 116 56.77 6.95 12.09
N ASP A 117 57.74 6.63 11.23
CA ASP A 117 57.47 6.32 9.80
C ASP A 117 56.49 5.15 9.64
N LEU A 118 56.69 4.07 10.40
CA LEU A 118 55.78 2.91 10.38
C LEU A 118 54.39 3.27 10.90
N ARG A 119 54.30 4.14 11.92
CA ARG A 119 53.03 4.65 12.42
C ARG A 119 52.30 5.52 11.38
N ALA A 120 53.03 6.38 10.69
CA ALA A 120 52.48 7.19 9.60
C ALA A 120 51.97 6.30 8.46
N GLN A 121 52.68 5.25 8.10
CA GLN A 121 52.24 4.25 7.12
C GLN A 121 50.97 3.52 7.58
N ASN A 122 50.89 3.14 8.85
CA ASN A 122 49.68 2.51 9.40
C ASN A 122 48.44 3.41 9.33
N LEU A 123 48.63 4.71 9.58
CA LEU A 123 47.52 5.69 9.41
C LEU A 123 47.07 5.78 7.96
N GLN A 124 48.02 5.78 7.00
CA GLN A 124 47.72 5.77 5.56
C GLN A 124 46.94 4.52 5.15
N ASP A 125 47.32 3.35 5.66
CA ASP A 125 46.65 2.08 5.38
C ASP A 125 45.22 2.11 5.97
N GLN A 126 45.00 2.65 7.18
CA GLN A 126 43.67 2.82 7.77
C GLN A 126 42.80 3.74 6.92
N LEU A 127 43.33 4.84 6.39
CA LEU A 127 42.60 5.71 5.48
C LEU A 127 42.17 4.98 4.20
N SER A 128 43.07 4.15 3.67
CA SER A 128 42.79 3.32 2.48
C SER A 128 41.69 2.28 2.73
N ILE A 129 41.70 1.65 3.90
CA ILE A 129 40.64 0.73 4.34
C ILE A 129 39.31 1.47 4.42
N ASN A 130 39.24 2.64 5.07
CA ASN A 130 38.02 3.43 5.21
C ASN A 130 37.48 3.86 3.83
N HIS A 131 38.34 4.31 2.93
CA HIS A 131 37.94 4.66 1.57
C HIS A 131 37.37 3.46 0.79
N CYS A 132 37.96 2.27 0.97
CA CYS A 132 37.44 1.04 0.37
C CYS A 132 36.06 0.68 0.91
N LEU A 133 35.86 0.78 2.22
CA LEU A 133 34.56 0.55 2.88
C LEU A 133 33.49 1.54 2.38
N GLU A 134 33.84 2.82 2.28
CA GLU A 134 32.95 3.85 1.74
C GLU A 134 32.57 3.55 0.29
N SER A 135 33.53 3.14 -0.54
CA SER A 135 33.29 2.74 -1.92
C SER A 135 32.33 1.56 -2.04
N ILE A 136 32.44 0.56 -1.16
CA ILE A 136 31.53 -0.58 -1.09
C ILE A 136 30.12 -0.09 -0.73
N ALA A 137 29.99 0.79 0.28
CA ALA A 137 28.70 1.33 0.73
C ALA A 137 28.02 2.17 -0.37
N LEU A 138 28.78 3.05 -1.03
CA LEU A 138 28.27 3.88 -2.13
C LEU A 138 27.76 3.02 -3.30
N LYS A 139 28.54 2.04 -3.73
CA LYS A 139 28.14 1.12 -4.81
C LYS A 139 26.88 0.31 -4.43
N GLY A 140 26.77 -0.10 -3.18
CA GLY A 140 25.56 -0.75 -2.66
C GLY A 140 24.33 0.15 -2.73
N HIS A 141 24.50 1.40 -2.38
CA HIS A 141 23.42 2.39 -2.42
C HIS A 141 22.98 2.72 -3.86
N GLU A 142 23.95 2.93 -4.77
CA GLU A 142 23.69 3.14 -6.20
C GLU A 142 22.91 1.98 -6.81
N HIS A 143 23.36 0.74 -6.54
CA HIS A 143 22.68 -0.45 -7.04
C HIS A 143 21.24 -0.56 -6.52
N LYS A 144 21.03 -0.33 -5.21
CA LYS A 144 19.68 -0.34 -4.63
C LYS A 144 18.79 0.71 -5.29
N LYS A 145 19.28 1.94 -5.45
CA LYS A 145 18.55 3.03 -6.11
C LYS A 145 18.15 2.66 -7.54
N LEU A 146 19.04 2.02 -8.28
CA LEU A 146 18.77 1.57 -9.64
C LEU A 146 17.65 0.51 -9.68
N LEU A 147 17.69 -0.47 -8.79
CA LEU A 147 16.65 -1.49 -8.69
C LEU A 147 15.30 -0.90 -8.24
N ASP A 148 15.31 -0.02 -7.25
CA ASP A 148 14.09 0.63 -6.76
C ASP A 148 13.42 1.46 -7.88
N ALA A 149 14.20 2.17 -8.69
CA ALA A 149 13.70 2.89 -9.86
C ALA A 149 13.11 1.94 -10.92
N GLY A 150 13.78 0.81 -11.19
CA GLY A 150 13.27 -0.21 -12.11
C GLY A 150 11.95 -0.84 -11.65
N PHE A 151 11.82 -1.15 -10.35
CA PHE A 151 10.58 -1.64 -9.77
C PHE A 151 9.45 -0.61 -9.82
N LEU A 152 9.77 0.67 -9.58
CA LEU A 152 8.79 1.76 -9.68
C LEU A 152 8.27 1.88 -11.11
N ALA A 153 9.16 1.93 -12.10
CA ALA A 153 8.79 2.01 -13.52
C ALA A 153 7.91 0.82 -13.96
N MET A 154 8.24 -0.39 -13.52
CA MET A 154 7.42 -1.58 -13.79
C MET A 154 6.03 -1.47 -13.16
N ARG A 155 5.93 -0.99 -11.92
CA ARG A 155 4.67 -0.80 -11.22
C ARG A 155 3.78 0.24 -11.92
N GLU A 156 4.34 1.37 -12.31
CA GLU A 156 3.63 2.42 -13.04
C GLU A 156 3.11 1.91 -14.38
N ALA A 157 3.92 1.16 -15.12
CA ALA A 157 3.51 0.56 -16.38
C ALA A 157 2.39 -0.48 -16.18
N LEU A 158 2.43 -1.26 -15.09
CA LEU A 158 1.38 -2.22 -14.74
C LEU A 158 0.06 -1.53 -14.40
N GLU A 159 0.09 -0.46 -13.60
CA GLU A 159 -1.13 0.29 -13.28
C GLU A 159 -1.74 0.95 -14.51
N LYS A 160 -0.93 1.53 -15.40
CA LYS A 160 -1.42 2.05 -16.70
C LYS A 160 -2.10 0.97 -17.54
N ASN A 161 -1.55 -0.26 -17.56
CA ASN A 161 -2.19 -1.37 -18.27
C ASN A 161 -3.53 -1.75 -17.64
N LYS A 162 -3.63 -1.80 -16.31
CA LYS A 162 -4.90 -2.08 -15.62
C LYS A 162 -5.95 -1.02 -15.90
N GLU A 163 -5.58 0.25 -15.87
CA GLU A 163 -6.49 1.37 -16.18
C GLU A 163 -7.01 1.29 -17.62
N GLN A 164 -6.14 1.00 -18.58
CA GLN A 164 -6.55 0.85 -19.98
C GLN A 164 -7.43 -0.38 -20.19
N LEU A 165 -7.12 -1.49 -19.52
CA LEU A 165 -7.95 -2.70 -19.55
C LEU A 165 -9.34 -2.40 -18.98
N GLN A 166 -9.42 -1.70 -17.85
CA GLN A 166 -10.69 -1.31 -17.25
C GLN A 166 -11.51 -0.43 -18.19
N LYS A 167 -10.89 0.58 -18.79
CA LYS A 167 -11.55 1.44 -19.79
C LYS A 167 -12.06 0.65 -21.00
N TRP A 168 -11.26 -0.31 -21.46
CA TRP A 168 -11.67 -1.19 -22.55
C TRP A 168 -12.86 -2.09 -22.15
N GLU A 169 -12.80 -2.68 -20.95
CA GLU A 169 -13.89 -3.47 -20.40
C GLU A 169 -15.17 -2.66 -20.26
N ASP A 170 -15.08 -1.46 -19.69
CA ASP A 170 -16.23 -0.56 -19.49
C ASP A 170 -16.85 -0.10 -20.82
N THR A 171 -16.04 -0.05 -21.90
CA THR A 171 -16.49 0.40 -23.23
C THR A 171 -17.08 -0.73 -24.06
N TYR A 172 -16.46 -1.91 -24.02
CA TYR A 172 -16.76 -3.00 -24.95
C TYR A 172 -17.40 -4.23 -24.31
N LEU A 173 -17.39 -4.36 -22.99
CA LEU A 173 -17.95 -5.51 -22.30
C LEU A 173 -19.12 -5.11 -21.41
N LEU A 174 -20.28 -5.71 -21.66
CA LEU A 174 -21.42 -5.64 -20.75
C LEU A 174 -21.26 -6.68 -19.66
N LYS A 175 -20.76 -6.28 -18.48
CA LYS A 175 -20.61 -7.16 -17.32
C LYS A 175 -21.78 -6.97 -16.36
N SER A 176 -22.30 -8.08 -15.82
CA SER A 176 -23.29 -8.01 -14.74
C SER A 176 -22.64 -7.50 -13.47
N PRO A 177 -23.20 -6.45 -12.81
CA PRO A 177 -22.67 -5.96 -11.54
C PRO A 177 -22.95 -6.90 -10.36
N THR A 178 -23.91 -7.84 -10.52
CA THR A 178 -24.32 -8.77 -9.47
C THR A 178 -24.79 -10.09 -10.05
N ALA A 179 -24.71 -11.15 -9.26
CA ALA A 179 -25.33 -12.43 -9.61
C ALA A 179 -26.87 -12.30 -9.50
N GLY A 180 -27.57 -12.79 -10.50
CA GLY A 180 -29.02 -12.68 -10.54
C GLY A 180 -29.64 -13.27 -11.79
N ARG A 181 -30.97 -13.17 -11.88
CA ARG A 181 -31.74 -13.61 -13.03
C ARG A 181 -31.79 -12.54 -14.10
N VAL A 182 -31.43 -12.91 -15.32
CA VAL A 182 -31.50 -12.01 -16.49
C VAL A 182 -32.96 -11.83 -16.92
N GLN A 183 -33.38 -10.59 -17.09
CA GLN A 183 -34.65 -10.23 -17.70
C GLN A 183 -34.39 -9.27 -18.86
N LEU A 184 -34.84 -9.62 -20.03
CA LEU A 184 -34.81 -8.75 -21.20
C LEU A 184 -35.90 -7.67 -21.02
N THR A 185 -35.53 -6.42 -21.15
CA THR A 185 -36.45 -5.29 -20.99
C THR A 185 -37.39 -5.15 -22.20
N HIS A 186 -36.91 -5.60 -23.37
CA HIS A 186 -37.64 -5.60 -24.63
C HIS A 186 -37.41 -6.93 -25.34
N ALA A 187 -38.27 -7.28 -26.30
CA ALA A 187 -38.02 -8.40 -27.20
C ALA A 187 -36.93 -7.97 -28.20
N TRP A 188 -35.69 -8.42 -27.92
CA TRP A 188 -34.56 -8.15 -28.81
C TRP A 188 -34.48 -9.19 -29.92
N GLU A 189 -34.33 -8.73 -31.17
CA GLU A 189 -34.03 -9.60 -32.32
C GLU A 189 -32.51 -9.62 -32.58
N ALA A 190 -32.04 -10.70 -33.21
CA ALA A 190 -30.63 -10.80 -33.58
C ALA A 190 -30.25 -9.63 -34.50
N GLN A 191 -29.08 -9.03 -34.27
CA GLN A 191 -28.55 -7.85 -34.99
C GLN A 191 -29.28 -6.52 -34.76
N GLN A 192 -30.21 -6.45 -33.82
CA GLN A 192 -30.88 -5.20 -33.49
C GLN A 192 -29.88 -4.21 -32.81
N LYS A 193 -29.88 -2.98 -33.28
CA LYS A 193 -29.04 -1.90 -32.65
C LYS A 193 -29.69 -1.40 -31.39
N VAL A 194 -28.91 -1.34 -30.31
CA VAL A 194 -29.29 -0.73 -29.04
C VAL A 194 -28.84 0.73 -29.03
N THR A 195 -29.74 1.62 -28.66
CA THR A 195 -29.41 3.04 -28.52
C THR A 195 -28.70 3.30 -27.19
N PRO A 196 -27.73 4.20 -27.12
CA PRO A 196 -27.12 4.61 -25.86
C PRO A 196 -28.18 5.03 -24.83
N GLN A 197 -27.95 4.72 -23.56
CA GLN A 197 -28.87 5.00 -22.44
C GLN A 197 -30.12 4.12 -22.36
N GLN A 198 -30.38 3.23 -23.31
CA GLN A 198 -31.47 2.27 -23.22
C GLN A 198 -31.02 1.03 -22.44
N ALA A 199 -31.78 0.65 -21.41
CA ALA A 199 -31.52 -0.58 -20.67
C ALA A 199 -31.78 -1.80 -21.57
N ALA A 200 -30.70 -2.44 -22.04
CA ALA A 200 -30.79 -3.63 -22.87
C ALA A 200 -31.17 -4.87 -22.07
N ILE A 201 -30.57 -5.03 -20.89
CA ILE A 201 -30.71 -6.19 -20.03
C ILE A 201 -30.87 -5.68 -18.60
N THR A 202 -31.84 -6.23 -17.88
CA THR A 202 -32.02 -6.00 -16.44
C THR A 202 -31.64 -7.25 -15.68
N ILE A 203 -30.80 -7.10 -14.67
CA ILE A 203 -30.39 -8.21 -13.80
C ILE A 203 -31.11 -8.11 -12.48
N LEU A 204 -31.83 -9.14 -12.16
CA LEU A 204 -32.61 -9.25 -10.95
C LEU A 204 -31.82 -10.07 -9.92
N PRO A 205 -31.28 -9.46 -8.82
CA PRO A 205 -30.52 -10.20 -7.82
C PRO A 205 -31.38 -11.30 -7.16
N GLU A 206 -30.82 -12.51 -7.02
CA GLU A 206 -31.55 -13.65 -6.44
C GLU A 206 -31.81 -13.50 -4.95
N LYS A 207 -30.90 -12.83 -4.23
CA LYS A 207 -31.04 -12.63 -2.77
C LYS A 207 -31.38 -11.19 -2.47
N GLN A 208 -32.61 -10.91 -2.21
CA GLN A 208 -33.07 -9.67 -1.64
C GLN A 208 -32.91 -9.76 -0.10
N ARG A 209 -31.84 -9.21 0.44
CA ARG A 209 -31.54 -9.27 1.88
C ARG A 209 -32.46 -8.40 2.74
N SER A 210 -33.11 -7.39 2.17
CA SER A 210 -34.03 -6.50 2.86
C SER A 210 -34.92 -5.78 1.87
N CYS A 211 -36.22 -5.68 2.15
CA CYS A 211 -37.13 -4.87 1.36
C CYS A 211 -37.16 -3.46 1.93
N VAL A 212 -36.61 -2.52 1.18
CA VAL A 212 -36.64 -1.10 1.51
C VAL A 212 -37.79 -0.46 0.77
N VAL A 213 -38.64 0.21 1.51
CA VAL A 213 -39.78 0.98 0.98
C VAL A 213 -39.41 2.46 1.01
N LYS A 214 -39.53 3.14 -0.12
CA LYS A 214 -39.34 4.58 -0.23
C LYS A 214 -40.68 5.26 -0.23
N ILE A 215 -40.92 6.08 0.78
CA ILE A 215 -42.15 6.83 0.97
C ILE A 215 -41.86 8.31 0.70
N SER A 216 -42.66 8.90 -0.18
CA SER A 216 -42.57 10.33 -0.48
C SER A 216 -43.55 11.09 0.44
N CYS A 217 -43.02 11.91 1.35
CA CYS A 217 -43.79 12.63 2.35
C CYS A 217 -43.78 14.14 2.08
N ALA A 218 -44.93 14.81 2.25
CA ALA A 218 -45.02 16.25 2.14
C ALA A 218 -44.28 16.95 3.30
N ALA A 219 -43.72 18.14 3.06
CA ALA A 219 -42.92 18.86 4.05
C ALA A 219 -43.60 19.07 5.38
N LYS A 220 -44.90 19.40 5.35
CA LYS A 220 -45.72 19.60 6.56
C LYS A 220 -45.86 18.36 7.47
N ASP A 221 -45.75 17.18 6.89
CA ASP A 221 -45.92 15.91 7.59
C ASP A 221 -44.56 15.27 7.94
N ALA A 222 -43.52 15.59 7.16
CA ALA A 222 -42.15 15.08 7.36
C ALA A 222 -41.58 15.49 8.74
N ALA A 223 -41.88 16.68 9.23
CA ALA A 223 -41.43 17.16 10.55
C ALA A 223 -41.87 16.29 11.73
N LYS A 224 -42.90 15.45 11.54
CA LYS A 224 -43.45 14.55 12.58
C LYS A 224 -42.89 13.12 12.43
N VAL A 225 -42.14 12.84 11.36
CA VAL A 225 -41.64 11.51 11.08
C VAL A 225 -40.24 11.39 11.68
N SER A 226 -39.99 10.34 12.45
CA SER A 226 -38.72 10.04 13.08
C SER A 226 -38.35 8.58 12.86
N ALA A 227 -37.02 8.29 12.87
CA ALA A 227 -36.53 6.92 12.78
C ALA A 227 -37.12 6.04 13.89
N GLY A 228 -37.40 4.78 13.58
CA GLY A 228 -38.00 3.80 14.50
C GLY A 228 -39.53 3.77 14.51
N GLN A 229 -40.23 4.77 13.96
CA GLN A 229 -41.72 4.79 13.92
C GLN A 229 -42.26 3.66 13.04
N ARG A 230 -43.45 3.14 13.42
CA ARG A 230 -44.14 2.11 12.62
C ARG A 230 -44.76 2.71 11.38
N VAL A 231 -44.70 1.97 10.30
CA VAL A 231 -45.33 2.30 9.03
C VAL A 231 -46.23 1.18 8.60
N LEU A 232 -47.47 1.53 8.26
CA LEU A 232 -48.44 0.64 7.67
C LEU A 232 -48.56 0.94 6.19
N LEU A 233 -48.28 -0.07 5.35
CA LEU A 233 -48.21 0.07 3.91
C LEU A 233 -49.36 -0.71 3.28
N GLU A 234 -50.13 -0.01 2.48
CA GLU A 234 -51.17 -0.59 1.62
C GLU A 234 -50.61 -0.63 0.19
N VAL A 235 -50.52 -1.82 -0.36
CA VAL A 235 -50.00 -2.05 -1.71
C VAL A 235 -51.13 -1.96 -2.72
N GLN A 236 -50.87 -1.26 -3.80
CA GLN A 236 -51.85 -1.17 -4.91
C GLN A 236 -52.16 -2.57 -5.49
N GLY A 237 -53.45 -2.89 -5.63
CA GLY A 237 -53.92 -4.22 -6.00
C GLY A 237 -54.23 -5.16 -4.83
N PHE A 238 -53.81 -4.80 -3.61
CA PHE A 238 -54.10 -5.56 -2.37
C PHE A 238 -54.71 -4.66 -1.31
N PRO A 239 -56.04 -4.42 -1.40
CA PRO A 239 -56.72 -3.51 -0.47
C PRO A 239 -56.60 -3.97 0.98
N ALA A 240 -56.35 -2.99 1.88
CA ALA A 240 -56.07 -3.27 3.29
C ALA A 240 -57.21 -3.95 4.03
N PHE A 241 -58.49 -3.75 3.61
CA PHE A 241 -59.63 -4.39 4.23
C PHE A 241 -59.71 -5.90 3.97
N THR A 242 -59.11 -6.40 2.85
CA THR A 242 -59.08 -7.83 2.53
C THR A 242 -57.76 -8.52 2.83
N HIS A 243 -56.66 -7.79 2.71
CA HIS A 243 -55.32 -8.37 2.81
C HIS A 243 -54.56 -7.90 4.06
N GLY A 244 -54.97 -6.80 4.70
CA GLY A 244 -54.21 -6.18 5.78
C GLY A 244 -53.13 -5.23 5.28
N TYR A 245 -52.25 -4.78 6.16
CA TYR A 245 -51.16 -3.89 5.87
C TYR A 245 -49.81 -4.65 5.95
N LEU A 246 -48.86 -4.27 5.12
CA LEU A 246 -47.48 -4.63 5.38
C LEU A 246 -46.92 -3.70 6.47
N GLU A 247 -46.26 -4.29 7.45
CA GLU A 247 -45.67 -3.53 8.55
C GLU A 247 -44.20 -3.25 8.32
N GLY A 248 -43.82 -1.98 8.46
CA GLY A 248 -42.44 -1.52 8.33
C GLY A 248 -42.06 -0.61 9.50
N ARG A 249 -40.76 -0.34 9.59
CA ARG A 249 -40.19 0.67 10.49
C ARG A 249 -39.37 1.69 9.72
N VAL A 250 -39.58 2.96 10.03
CA VAL A 250 -38.77 4.06 9.47
C VAL A 250 -37.31 3.85 9.87
N GLN A 251 -36.41 3.78 8.89
CA GLN A 251 -34.99 3.68 9.10
C GLN A 251 -34.31 5.03 8.97
N HIS A 252 -34.67 5.78 7.94
CA HIS A 252 -34.06 7.07 7.64
C HIS A 252 -35.08 8.03 7.04
N VAL A 253 -34.92 9.32 7.37
CA VAL A 253 -35.67 10.41 6.77
C VAL A 253 -34.66 11.34 6.12
N SER A 254 -34.84 11.65 4.83
CA SER A 254 -33.94 12.55 4.12
C SER A 254 -34.01 13.94 4.72
N GLU A 255 -32.86 14.57 4.92
CA GLU A 255 -32.78 15.96 5.41
C GLU A 255 -33.01 17.00 4.28
N VAL A 256 -32.84 16.57 3.01
CA VAL A 256 -32.98 17.44 1.85
C VAL A 256 -34.24 17.06 1.06
N PRO A 257 -35.14 18.02 0.81
CA PRO A 257 -36.34 17.76 0.01
C PRO A 257 -35.97 17.70 -1.49
N THR A 258 -36.56 16.74 -2.19
CA THR A 258 -36.50 16.68 -3.65
C THR A 258 -37.88 17.00 -4.22
N GLY A 259 -37.99 18.05 -5.03
CA GLY A 259 -39.30 18.47 -5.56
C GLY A 259 -40.32 18.85 -4.48
N GLY A 260 -39.90 19.42 -3.36
CA GLY A 260 -40.78 19.82 -2.25
C GLY A 260 -41.28 18.67 -1.38
N ARG A 261 -40.76 17.47 -1.52
CA ARG A 261 -41.11 16.27 -0.77
C ARG A 261 -39.88 15.64 -0.13
N TYR A 262 -40.04 15.08 1.06
CA TYR A 262 -38.97 14.35 1.76
C TYR A 262 -39.09 12.85 1.48
N ALA A 263 -37.96 12.20 1.29
CA ALA A 263 -37.89 10.76 1.15
C ALA A 263 -37.75 10.12 2.55
N VAL A 264 -38.64 9.19 2.86
CA VAL A 264 -38.59 8.37 4.07
C VAL A 264 -38.31 6.94 3.66
N GLU A 265 -37.26 6.34 4.17
CA GLU A 265 -36.91 4.95 3.95
C GLU A 265 -37.38 4.10 5.13
N ALA A 266 -38.14 3.05 4.83
CA ALA A 266 -38.65 2.11 5.83
C ALA A 266 -38.28 0.68 5.45
N LEU A 267 -37.93 -0.13 6.45
CA LEU A 267 -37.69 -1.57 6.30
C LEU A 267 -38.94 -2.34 6.67
N LEU A 268 -39.31 -3.34 5.88
CA LEU A 268 -40.38 -4.28 6.24
C LEU A 268 -39.92 -5.20 7.37
N VAL A 269 -40.75 -5.36 8.40
CA VAL A 269 -40.42 -6.15 9.60
C VAL A 269 -40.60 -7.65 9.34
N GLN A 270 -41.66 -8.03 8.64
CA GLN A 270 -42.04 -9.43 8.36
C GLN A 270 -41.98 -9.75 6.85
N GLY A 271 -41.13 -9.02 6.08
CA GLY A 271 -41.10 -9.18 4.64
C GLY A 271 -42.44 -8.86 3.99
N PHE A 272 -42.97 -9.77 3.17
CA PHE A 272 -44.22 -9.57 2.45
C PHE A 272 -45.45 -10.16 3.14
N ILE A 273 -45.33 -10.46 4.43
CA ILE A 273 -46.47 -10.97 5.22
C ILE A 273 -47.25 -9.77 5.83
N THR A 274 -48.54 -9.73 5.60
CA THR A 274 -49.43 -8.66 6.10
C THR A 274 -49.81 -8.87 7.56
N THR A 275 -50.39 -7.85 8.16
CA THR A 275 -50.98 -7.89 9.54
C THR A 275 -52.09 -8.94 9.72
N LEU A 276 -52.69 -9.46 8.63
CA LEU A 276 -53.65 -10.54 8.63
C LEU A 276 -53.03 -11.93 8.33
N GLY A 277 -51.66 -12.02 8.31
CA GLY A 277 -50.95 -13.26 8.04
C GLY A 277 -50.98 -13.74 6.59
N LYS A 278 -51.47 -12.90 5.67
CA LYS A 278 -51.49 -13.23 4.24
C LYS A 278 -50.19 -12.81 3.58
N GLU A 279 -49.64 -13.67 2.75
CA GLU A 279 -48.46 -13.35 1.94
C GLU A 279 -48.88 -12.62 0.67
N VAL A 280 -48.29 -11.46 0.43
CA VAL A 280 -48.54 -10.64 -0.76
C VAL A 280 -47.44 -10.90 -1.78
N HIS A 281 -47.83 -11.44 -2.92
CA HIS A 281 -46.92 -11.67 -4.03
C HIS A 281 -47.09 -10.55 -5.08
N PHE A 282 -46.08 -9.75 -5.25
CA PHE A 282 -46.07 -8.72 -6.29
C PHE A 282 -44.71 -8.75 -7.05
N ASN A 283 -44.77 -8.32 -8.28
CA ASN A 283 -43.53 -8.10 -9.04
C ASN A 283 -42.73 -6.96 -8.38
N ARG A 284 -41.44 -7.06 -8.35
CA ARG A 284 -40.40 -6.30 -7.59
C ARG A 284 -40.61 -4.79 -7.39
N TYR A 285 -41.48 -4.17 -8.16
CA TYR A 285 -41.90 -2.79 -8.00
C TYR A 285 -43.38 -2.78 -7.71
N ALA A 286 -43.76 -2.36 -6.51
CA ALA A 286 -45.14 -2.13 -6.15
C ALA A 286 -45.26 -0.72 -5.65
N GLU A 287 -46.33 -0.04 -6.06
CA GLU A 287 -46.71 1.26 -5.56
C GLU A 287 -47.81 1.10 -4.51
N GLY A 288 -47.90 2.07 -3.64
CA GLY A 288 -48.92 2.00 -2.59
C GLY A 288 -48.96 3.25 -1.71
N HIS A 289 -49.74 3.17 -0.68
CA HIS A 289 -49.90 4.24 0.30
C HIS A 289 -49.31 3.84 1.64
N GLY A 290 -48.44 4.70 2.20
CA GLY A 290 -47.80 4.50 3.51
C GLY A 290 -48.47 5.40 4.57
N LYS A 291 -48.87 4.82 5.69
CA LYS A 291 -49.32 5.57 6.88
C LYS A 291 -48.25 5.44 7.97
N VAL A 292 -47.58 6.52 8.30
CA VAL A 292 -46.59 6.56 9.39
C VAL A 292 -47.33 6.86 10.69
N ILE A 293 -47.17 6.04 11.72
CA ILE A 293 -47.76 6.22 13.02
C ILE A 293 -46.85 7.13 13.85
N THR A 294 -47.17 8.40 13.89
CA THR A 294 -46.36 9.44 14.55
C THR A 294 -46.61 9.60 16.04
N SER A 295 -47.79 9.16 16.54
CA SER A 295 -48.09 9.21 17.96
C SER A 295 -48.99 8.04 18.35
N ASN A 296 -48.70 7.43 19.50
CA ASN A 296 -49.47 6.31 20.06
C ASN A 296 -50.48 6.81 21.12
N GLN A 297 -51.25 7.85 20.77
CA GLN A 297 -52.25 8.38 21.70
C GLN A 297 -53.55 7.56 21.60
N PRO A 298 -54.09 7.07 22.71
CA PRO A 298 -55.39 6.39 22.70
C PRO A 298 -56.49 7.35 22.24
N PHE A 299 -57.50 6.83 21.54
CA PHE A 299 -58.60 7.58 20.92
C PHE A 299 -59.29 8.50 21.92
N ILE A 300 -59.43 8.07 23.17
CA ILE A 300 -60.05 8.84 24.30
C ILE A 300 -59.25 10.11 24.61
N ALA A 301 -57.90 10.05 24.62
CA ALA A 301 -57.05 11.22 24.86
C ALA A 301 -57.15 12.25 23.72
N ARG A 302 -57.40 11.79 22.47
CA ARG A 302 -57.62 12.67 21.33
C ARG A 302 -58.96 13.38 21.33
N LEU A 303 -60.03 12.72 21.83
CA LEU A 303 -61.37 13.30 22.04
C LEU A 303 -61.35 14.34 23.17
N LEU A 304 -60.66 14.04 24.26
CA LEU A 304 -60.57 14.95 25.41
C LEU A 304 -59.73 16.21 25.09
N LYS A 305 -58.73 16.09 24.24
CA LYS A 305 -57.91 17.23 23.78
C LYS A 305 -58.64 18.15 22.79
N ASN A 306 -59.63 17.59 22.02
CA ASN A 306 -60.46 18.36 21.09
C ASN A 306 -61.66 19.04 21.75
N THR A 307 -61.99 18.62 22.95
CA THR A 307 -63.14 19.19 23.74
C THR A 307 -62.68 20.20 24.77
N GLY A 308 -61.38 20.56 24.85
CA GLY A 308 -60.85 21.59 25.72
C GLY A 308 -60.81 21.22 27.20
N PHE A 309 -60.93 19.93 27.56
CA PHE A 309 -60.96 19.45 28.94
C PHE A 309 -59.65 19.14 29.60
N LEU A 310 -58.48 19.30 28.82
CA LEU A 310 -57.13 19.20 29.35
C LEU A 310 -56.23 20.26 28.65
N GLU A 311 -55.92 21.33 29.38
CA GLU A 311 -54.79 22.21 29.09
C GLU A 311 -53.48 21.48 29.33
#